data_9be91d831d1fa5913d80a9c47e7f4ba6
#
_entry.id   9be91d831d1fa5913d80a9c47e7f4ba6
#
_cell.length_a   1.000
_cell.length_b   1.000
_cell.length_c   1.000
_cell.angle_alpha   90.00
_cell.angle_beta   90.00
_cell.angle_gamma   90.00
#
_symmetry.space_group_name_H-M   'P 1'
#
loop_
_entity.id
_entity.type
_entity.pdbx_description
1 polymer ?
#
loop_
_entity_poly.entity_id
_entity_poly.type
_entity_poly.pdbx_seq_one_letter_code
_entity_poly.pdbx_strand_id
1 'polypeptide(L)'
;MEIFWKTIAYYNSSTWLPQIFIVITGVVLTVLLVRKPRRWIKEAMKIYLTALYLWIAIVYYFICCDERDYNDVMAMFWVLMAAIWIWDIITEYTVFERTYKYDTVAWILLAMPFVYPAISLARGLTFPTITSPVMPLRDRKSVV
;
A
#
# COMPACT_ATOMS: atom_id res chain seq x y z
N MET A 1 13.20 -13.83 9.59
CA MET A 1 12.06 -13.97 8.65
C MET A 1 10.72 -14.05 9.36
N GLU A 2 10.61 -14.72 10.51
CA GLU A 2 9.38 -14.79 11.33
C GLU A 2 8.86 -13.43 11.79
N ILE A 3 9.75 -12.53 12.23
CA ILE A 3 9.39 -11.18 12.71
C ILE A 3 8.65 -10.39 11.62
N PHE A 4 9.12 -10.47 10.39
CA PHE A 4 8.51 -9.78 9.26
C PHE A 4 7.05 -10.20 9.03
N TRP A 5 6.77 -11.51 9.03
CA TRP A 5 5.43 -12.05 8.80
C TRP A 5 4.49 -11.77 9.97
N LYS A 6 5.01 -11.83 11.19
CA LYS A 6 4.28 -11.48 12.39
C LYS A 6 3.86 -10.02 12.38
N THR A 7 4.75 -9.13 11.95
CA THR A 7 4.48 -7.70 11.81
C THR A 7 3.40 -7.42 10.77
N ILE A 8 3.46 -8.06 9.60
CA ILE A 8 2.43 -7.91 8.55
C ILE A 8 1.07 -8.41 9.04
N ALA A 9 1.02 -9.56 9.71
CA ALA A 9 -0.21 -10.10 10.25
C ALA A 9 -0.81 -9.17 11.32
N TYR A 10 0.01 -8.61 12.19
CA TYR A 10 -0.40 -7.63 13.19
C TYR A 10 -0.92 -6.34 12.54
N TYR A 11 -0.18 -5.79 11.57
CA TYR A 11 -0.60 -4.62 10.81
C TYR A 11 -1.96 -4.84 10.13
N ASN A 12 -2.13 -5.94 9.43
CA ASN A 12 -3.38 -6.25 8.74
C ASN A 12 -4.56 -6.45 9.70
N SER A 13 -4.37 -7.13 10.82
CA SER A 13 -5.43 -7.35 11.80
C SER A 13 -5.83 -6.06 12.53
N SER A 14 -4.87 -5.19 12.80
CA SER A 14 -5.12 -3.94 13.52
C SER A 14 -5.66 -2.82 12.64
N THR A 15 -5.37 -2.83 11.33
CA THR A 15 -5.66 -1.71 10.43
C THR A 15 -6.53 -2.09 9.22
N TRP A 16 -7.21 -3.22 9.27
CA TRP A 16 -8.01 -3.72 8.13
C TRP A 16 -9.10 -2.73 7.66
N LEU A 17 -9.80 -2.07 8.59
CA LEU A 17 -10.82 -1.08 8.26
C LEU A 17 -10.24 0.13 7.51
N PRO A 18 -9.25 0.86 8.05
CA PRO A 18 -8.57 1.92 7.31
C PRO A 18 -7.99 1.46 5.97
N GLN A 19 -7.45 0.26 5.88
CA GLN A 19 -6.92 -0.28 4.62
C GLN A 19 -8.00 -0.40 3.54
N ILE A 20 -9.20 -0.88 3.90
CA ILE A 20 -10.33 -0.94 2.97
C ILE A 20 -10.67 0.47 2.45
N PHE A 21 -10.74 1.46 3.33
CA PHE A 21 -11.00 2.85 2.91
C PHE A 21 -9.91 3.39 1.99
N ILE A 22 -8.65 3.13 2.29
CA ILE A 22 -7.51 3.53 1.46
C ILE A 22 -7.64 2.91 0.07
N VAL A 23 -7.89 1.59 -0.01
CA VAL A 23 -8.01 0.88 -1.29
C VAL A 23 -9.20 1.39 -2.09
N ILE A 24 -10.38 1.52 -1.49
CA ILE A 24 -11.58 2.02 -2.16
C ILE A 24 -11.33 3.44 -2.70
N THR A 25 -10.78 4.32 -1.88
CA THR A 25 -10.46 5.70 -2.28
C THR A 25 -9.49 5.72 -3.45
N GLY A 26 -8.43 4.91 -3.39
CA GLY A 26 -7.46 4.78 -4.48
C GLY A 26 -8.09 4.30 -5.80
N VAL A 27 -8.94 3.28 -5.72
CA VAL A 27 -9.66 2.76 -6.91
C VAL A 27 -10.59 3.82 -7.47
N VAL A 28 -11.39 4.47 -6.63
CA VAL A 28 -12.34 5.52 -7.07
C VAL A 28 -11.59 6.68 -7.73
N LEU A 29 -10.53 7.19 -7.10
CA LEU A 29 -9.73 8.27 -7.67
C LEU A 29 -9.08 7.87 -8.99
N THR A 30 -8.56 6.66 -9.10
CA THR A 30 -7.97 6.15 -10.34
C THR A 30 -9.01 6.06 -11.46
N VAL A 31 -10.19 5.52 -11.18
CA VAL A 31 -11.30 5.46 -12.16
C VAL A 31 -11.74 6.84 -12.59
N LEU A 32 -11.87 7.78 -11.65
CA LEU A 32 -12.23 9.16 -11.95
C LEU A 32 -11.16 9.86 -12.79
N LEU A 33 -9.88 9.64 -12.46
CA LEU A 33 -8.76 10.22 -13.19
C LEU A 33 -8.72 9.73 -14.65
N VAL A 34 -8.99 8.44 -14.87
CA VAL A 34 -9.01 7.84 -16.21
C VAL A 34 -10.23 8.30 -17.02
N ARG A 35 -11.41 8.41 -16.38
CA ARG A 35 -12.66 8.75 -17.06
C ARG A 35 -12.87 10.24 -17.27
N LYS A 36 -12.53 11.05 -16.26
CA LYS A 36 -12.78 12.50 -16.26
C LYS A 36 -11.62 13.23 -15.57
N PRO A 37 -10.50 13.47 -16.26
CA PRO A 37 -9.30 14.10 -15.66
C PRO A 37 -9.53 15.60 -15.38
N ARG A 38 -10.35 15.92 -14.38
CA ARG A 38 -10.57 17.31 -13.93
C ARG A 38 -9.42 17.71 -13.00
N ARG A 39 -9.14 19.02 -12.93
CA ARG A 39 -8.08 19.58 -12.08
C ARG A 39 -8.18 19.10 -10.63
N TRP A 40 -9.36 19.21 -10.03
CA TRP A 40 -9.57 18.80 -8.65
C TRP A 40 -9.32 17.31 -8.39
N ILE A 41 -9.57 16.42 -9.38
CA ILE A 41 -9.28 14.98 -9.27
C ILE A 41 -7.77 14.74 -9.30
N LYS A 42 -7.03 15.47 -10.12
CA LYS A 42 -5.57 15.41 -10.18
C LYS A 42 -4.95 15.85 -8.84
N GLU A 43 -5.45 16.93 -8.26
CA GLU A 43 -5.03 17.42 -6.95
C GLU A 43 -5.40 16.42 -5.82
N ALA A 44 -6.62 15.89 -5.84
CA ALA A 44 -7.06 14.88 -4.89
C ALA A 44 -6.19 13.61 -4.95
N MET A 45 -5.74 13.20 -6.13
CA MET A 45 -4.81 12.07 -6.29
C MET A 45 -3.45 12.36 -5.65
N LYS A 46 -2.91 13.57 -5.79
CA LYS A 46 -1.64 13.97 -5.15
C LYS A 46 -1.77 13.96 -3.62
N ILE A 47 -2.86 14.51 -3.10
CA ILE A 47 -3.16 14.49 -1.66
C ILE A 47 -3.30 13.06 -1.16
N TYR A 48 -3.99 12.20 -1.91
CA TYR A 48 -4.14 10.78 -1.59
C TYR A 48 -2.79 10.06 -1.53
N LEU A 49 -1.91 10.29 -2.51
CA LEU A 49 -0.57 9.70 -2.52
C LEU A 49 0.27 10.19 -1.34
N THR A 50 0.23 11.46 -1.02
CA THR A 50 0.88 12.02 0.16
C THR A 50 0.40 11.34 1.44
N ALA A 51 -0.92 11.24 1.61
CA ALA A 51 -1.51 10.60 2.77
C ALA A 51 -1.16 9.09 2.85
N LEU A 52 -1.11 8.40 1.71
CA LEU A 52 -0.71 7.00 1.63
C LEU A 52 0.74 6.78 2.08
N TYR A 53 1.67 7.62 1.60
CA TYR A 53 3.08 7.53 2.00
C TYR A 53 3.28 7.84 3.48
N LEU A 54 2.56 8.85 4.01
CA LEU A 54 2.57 9.15 5.45
C LEU A 54 1.96 8.02 6.27
N TRP A 55 0.88 7.41 5.80
CA TRP A 55 0.28 6.25 6.44
C TRP A 55 1.28 5.09 6.57
N ILE A 56 1.98 4.76 5.48
CA ILE A 56 3.00 3.71 5.49
C ILE A 56 4.12 4.07 6.46
N ALA A 57 4.63 5.29 6.43
CA ALA A 57 5.70 5.73 7.33
C ALA A 57 5.29 5.62 8.80
N ILE A 58 4.13 6.16 9.15
CA ILE A 58 3.71 6.27 10.56
C ILE A 58 3.15 4.94 11.05
N VAL A 59 2.14 4.41 10.37
CA VAL A 59 1.39 3.26 10.91
C VAL A 59 2.17 1.96 10.73
N TYR A 60 2.74 1.73 9.55
CA TYR A 60 3.48 0.50 9.31
C TYR A 60 4.85 0.51 9.97
N TYR A 61 5.66 1.54 9.74
CA TYR A 61 7.04 1.56 10.24
C TYR A 61 7.17 2.01 11.69
N PHE A 62 6.59 3.14 12.10
CA PHE A 62 6.76 3.62 13.47
C PHE A 62 5.89 2.88 14.50
N ILE A 63 4.69 2.41 14.12
CA ILE A 63 3.79 1.75 15.09
C ILE A 63 3.93 0.22 15.05
N CYS A 64 3.92 -0.38 13.84
CA CYS A 64 3.85 -1.84 13.72
C CYS A 64 5.21 -2.53 13.62
N CYS A 65 6.26 -1.83 13.20
CA CYS A 65 7.59 -2.41 12.97
C CYS A 65 8.62 -2.08 14.05
N ASP A 66 8.21 -1.68 15.24
CA ASP A 66 9.09 -1.22 16.33
C ASP A 66 10.21 -2.22 16.70
N GLU A 67 9.98 -3.51 16.51
CA GLU A 67 10.96 -4.57 16.84
C GLU A 67 12.03 -4.81 15.73
N ARG A 68 12.02 -4.02 14.64
CA ARG A 68 12.94 -4.26 13.51
C ARG A 68 14.10 -3.26 13.48
N ASP A 69 15.31 -3.79 13.31
CA ASP A 69 16.48 -2.96 13.05
C ASP A 69 16.29 -2.15 11.75
N TYR A 70 16.83 -0.92 11.74
CA TYR A 70 16.74 0.03 10.62
C TYR A 70 15.32 0.49 10.24
N ASN A 71 14.37 0.31 11.12
CA ASN A 71 12.99 0.71 10.90
C ASN A 71 12.86 2.22 10.67
N ASP A 72 13.56 3.02 11.45
CA ASP A 72 13.56 4.49 11.34
C ASP A 72 14.06 4.98 9.98
N VAL A 73 15.10 4.34 9.45
CA VAL A 73 15.65 4.69 8.13
C VAL A 73 14.63 4.43 7.03
N MET A 74 13.91 3.31 7.11
CA MET A 74 12.85 2.99 6.16
C MET A 74 11.65 3.94 6.31
N ALA A 75 11.27 4.27 7.54
CA ALA A 75 10.23 5.27 7.81
C ALA A 75 10.58 6.62 7.21
N MET A 76 11.82 7.10 7.42
CA MET A 76 12.31 8.37 6.85
C MET A 76 12.25 8.39 5.33
N PHE A 77 12.55 7.28 4.66
CA PHE A 77 12.41 7.17 3.21
C PHE A 77 10.97 7.44 2.75
N TRP A 78 9.98 6.87 3.43
CA TRP A 78 8.57 7.09 3.11
C TRP A 78 8.09 8.50 3.45
N VAL A 79 8.62 9.09 4.53
CA VAL A 79 8.38 10.51 4.85
C VAL A 79 8.96 11.42 3.76
N LEU A 80 10.16 11.12 3.26
CA LEU A 80 10.76 11.87 2.16
C LEU A 80 9.91 11.79 0.89
N MET A 81 9.38 10.60 0.57
CA MET A 81 8.46 10.45 -0.57
C MET A 81 7.17 11.28 -0.39
N ALA A 82 6.63 11.32 0.83
CA ALA A 82 5.49 12.19 1.13
C ALA A 82 5.84 13.67 0.97
N ALA A 83 7.02 14.10 1.43
CA ALA A 83 7.49 15.47 1.27
C ALA A 83 7.65 15.88 -0.20
N ILE A 84 8.13 14.97 -1.07
CA ILE A 84 8.22 15.18 -2.52
C ILE A 84 6.81 15.43 -3.10
N TRP A 85 5.81 14.67 -2.68
CA TRP A 85 4.43 14.87 -3.14
C TRP A 85 3.81 16.17 -2.62
N ILE A 86 4.12 16.59 -1.38
CA ILE A 86 3.72 17.91 -0.85
C ILE A 86 4.35 19.03 -1.70
N TRP A 87 5.63 18.89 -2.00
CA TRP A 87 6.32 19.83 -2.89
C TRP A 87 5.67 19.89 -4.27
N ASP A 88 5.30 18.74 -4.82
CA ASP A 88 4.65 18.65 -6.11
C ASP A 88 3.23 19.26 -6.13
N ILE A 89 2.50 19.21 -5.00
CA ILE A 89 1.21 19.90 -4.86
C ILE A 89 1.41 21.41 -4.96
N ILE A 90 2.48 21.94 -4.36
CA ILE A 90 2.78 23.39 -4.33
C ILE A 90 3.28 23.86 -5.70
N THR A 91 4.16 23.11 -6.34
CA THR A 91 4.81 23.48 -7.60
C THR A 91 4.02 23.10 -8.84
N GLU A 92 3.01 22.26 -8.70
CA GLU A 92 2.22 21.69 -9.82
C GLU A 92 3.07 21.07 -10.93
N TYR A 93 4.26 20.53 -10.58
CA TYR A 93 5.23 20.01 -11.55
C TYR A 93 4.72 18.76 -12.27
N THR A 94 4.13 17.81 -11.54
CA THR A 94 3.59 16.59 -12.11
C THR A 94 2.19 16.80 -12.66
N VAL A 95 2.02 16.58 -13.95
CA VAL A 95 0.71 16.63 -14.61
C VAL A 95 0.24 15.21 -14.91
N PHE A 96 -0.88 14.82 -14.31
CA PHE A 96 -1.50 13.54 -14.64
C PHE A 96 -2.22 13.65 -15.97
N GLU A 97 -1.56 13.20 -17.05
CA GLU A 97 -2.15 13.10 -18.38
C GLU A 97 -2.05 11.68 -18.90
N ARG A 98 -3.13 11.23 -19.55
CA ARG A 98 -3.17 9.91 -20.15
C ARG A 98 -2.41 9.93 -21.48
N THR A 99 -1.34 9.17 -21.55
CA THR A 99 -0.58 8.98 -22.79
C THR A 99 -0.85 7.57 -23.30
N TYR A 100 -1.62 7.43 -24.35
CA TYR A 100 -2.01 6.13 -24.92
C TYR A 100 -0.83 5.22 -25.29
N LYS A 101 0.32 5.81 -25.58
CA LYS A 101 1.55 5.06 -25.90
C LYS A 101 1.98 4.10 -24.78
N TYR A 102 1.69 4.43 -23.51
CA TYR A 102 2.10 3.65 -22.35
C TYR A 102 0.93 2.99 -21.61
N ASP A 103 -0.25 2.96 -22.22
CA ASP A 103 -1.46 2.39 -21.60
C ASP A 103 -1.26 0.95 -21.12
N THR A 104 -0.62 0.11 -21.95
CA THR A 104 -0.36 -1.29 -21.59
C THR A 104 0.51 -1.41 -20.35
N VAL A 105 1.58 -0.62 -20.26
CA VAL A 105 2.48 -0.62 -19.10
C VAL A 105 1.75 -0.11 -17.86
N ALA A 106 0.94 0.94 -18.01
CA ALA A 106 0.14 1.50 -16.92
C ALA A 106 -0.85 0.47 -16.37
N TRP A 107 -1.54 -0.28 -17.21
CA TRP A 107 -2.47 -1.34 -16.79
C TRP A 107 -1.75 -2.51 -16.11
N ILE A 108 -0.56 -2.90 -16.58
CA ILE A 108 0.26 -3.93 -15.93
C ILE A 108 0.68 -3.46 -14.53
N LEU A 109 1.19 -2.23 -14.40
CA LEU A 109 1.58 -1.67 -13.11
C LEU A 109 0.41 -1.53 -12.15
N LEU A 110 -0.77 -1.16 -12.65
CA LEU A 110 -1.99 -1.05 -11.85
C LEU A 110 -2.49 -2.42 -11.37
N ALA A 111 -2.31 -3.47 -12.18
CA ALA A 111 -2.70 -4.84 -11.83
C ALA A 111 -1.71 -5.51 -10.84
N MET A 112 -0.46 -5.09 -10.83
CA MET A 112 0.62 -5.70 -10.03
C MET A 112 0.29 -5.84 -8.53
N PRO A 113 -0.26 -4.81 -7.85
CA PRO A 113 -0.63 -4.93 -6.44
C PRO A 113 -1.67 -6.01 -6.15
N PHE A 114 -2.49 -6.38 -7.13
CA PHE A 114 -3.52 -7.40 -6.99
C PHE A 114 -3.03 -8.82 -7.26
N VAL A 115 -1.87 -8.96 -7.91
CA VAL A 115 -1.28 -10.29 -8.22
C VAL A 115 -0.96 -11.04 -6.93
N TYR A 116 -0.36 -10.37 -5.96
CA TYR A 116 0.04 -11.00 -4.71
C TYR A 116 -1.16 -11.50 -3.87
N PRO A 117 -2.18 -10.68 -3.60
CA PRO A 117 -3.40 -11.16 -2.95
C PRO A 117 -4.09 -12.29 -3.70
N ALA A 118 -4.12 -12.23 -5.04
CA ALA A 118 -4.72 -13.27 -5.87
C ALA A 118 -3.98 -14.62 -5.74
N ILE A 119 -2.65 -14.59 -5.76
CA ILE A 119 -1.82 -15.79 -5.54
C ILE A 119 -2.03 -16.34 -4.12
N SER A 120 -2.12 -15.47 -3.14
CA SER A 120 -2.35 -15.85 -1.74
C SER A 120 -3.71 -16.54 -1.57
N LEU A 121 -4.75 -15.99 -2.17
CA LEU A 121 -6.09 -16.60 -2.20
C LEU A 121 -6.08 -17.95 -2.91
N ALA A 122 -5.41 -18.05 -4.06
CA ALA A 122 -5.28 -19.31 -4.80
C ALA A 122 -4.55 -20.41 -4.00
N ARG A 123 -3.69 -20.02 -3.07
CA ARG A 123 -3.01 -20.92 -2.12
C ARG A 123 -3.85 -21.26 -0.89
N GLY A 124 -5.07 -20.78 -0.80
CA GLY A 124 -5.97 -21.03 0.34
C GLY A 124 -5.60 -20.29 1.61
N LEU A 125 -4.84 -19.20 1.49
CA LEU A 125 -4.49 -18.36 2.63
C LEU A 125 -5.69 -17.51 3.04
N THR A 126 -5.98 -17.49 4.34
CA THR A 126 -7.07 -16.70 4.91
C THR A 126 -6.54 -15.45 5.59
N PHE A 127 -7.43 -14.48 5.82
CA PHE A 127 -7.11 -13.31 6.65
C PHE A 127 -6.74 -13.75 8.09
N PRO A 128 -5.71 -13.17 8.77
CA PRO A 128 -4.91 -12.00 8.35
C PRO A 128 -3.66 -12.34 7.52
N THR A 129 -3.45 -13.59 7.16
CA THR A 129 -2.25 -14.10 6.50
C THR A 129 -2.31 -14.03 4.99
N ILE A 130 -3.40 -13.52 4.42
CA ILE A 130 -3.63 -13.43 2.97
C ILE A 130 -2.55 -12.63 2.23
N THR A 131 -1.85 -11.75 2.95
CA THR A 131 -0.74 -10.96 2.45
C THR A 131 0.62 -11.51 2.86
N SER A 132 0.68 -12.60 3.63
CA SER A 132 1.94 -13.23 3.98
C SER A 132 2.06 -14.60 3.30
N PRO A 133 3.23 -14.91 2.69
CA PRO A 133 3.52 -16.27 2.26
C PRO A 133 3.64 -17.12 3.52
N VAL A 134 2.62 -17.89 3.78
CA VAL A 134 2.53 -18.72 4.98
C VAL A 134 3.57 -19.82 4.94
N MET A 135 4.41 -19.83 5.96
CA MET A 135 4.72 -21.10 6.58
C MET A 135 3.43 -21.61 7.24
N PRO A 136 2.98 -22.86 6.97
CA PRO A 136 1.91 -23.44 7.75
C PRO A 136 2.34 -23.33 9.21
N LEU A 137 1.57 -22.60 10.00
CA LEU A 137 1.62 -22.73 11.44
C LEU A 137 1.35 -24.21 11.70
N ARG A 138 2.43 -24.96 11.84
CA ARG A 138 2.38 -26.32 12.32
C ARG A 138 1.68 -26.24 13.66
N ASP A 139 0.46 -26.67 13.67
CA ASP A 139 -0.37 -26.75 14.82
C ASP A 139 0.44 -27.42 15.93
N ARG A 140 0.97 -26.65 16.86
CA ARG A 140 1.62 -27.16 18.06
C ARG A 140 0.55 -27.57 19.05
N LYS A 141 -0.33 -28.42 18.61
CA LYS A 141 -1.17 -29.22 19.50
C LYS A 141 -0.77 -30.67 19.30
N SER A 142 0.38 -31.04 19.82
CA SER A 142 0.68 -32.39 20.25
C SER A 142 2.12 -32.46 20.77
N VAL A 143 2.34 -31.95 21.96
CA VAL A 143 3.31 -32.56 22.87
C VAL A 143 2.66 -32.49 24.26
N VAL A 144 1.98 -33.52 24.59
CA VAL A 144 1.80 -33.94 25.97
C VAL A 144 2.99 -34.78 26.31
#